data_ece14f76c87966a2a3dc0b31cf1472cd
#
_entry.id   ece14f76c87966a2a3dc0b31cf1472cd
#
_cell.length_a   1.000
_cell.length_b   1.000
_cell.length_c   1.000
_cell.angle_alpha   90.00
_cell.angle_beta   90.00
_cell.angle_gamma   90.00
#
_symmetry.space_group_name_H-M   'P 1'
#
loop_
_entity.id
_entity.type
_entity.pdbx_description
1 polymer ?
#
loop_
_entity_poly.entity_id
_entity_poly.type
_entity_poly.pdbx_seq_one_letter_code
_entity_poly.pdbx_strand_id
1 'polypeptide(L)' 'MYERRLSQGGHTRRFQITFLDLTGWEVREEADSHIVSSRVYEDWHRVERARAWFQLSVGRLEEDGWTLDA' A
#
# COMPACT_ATOMS: atom_id res chain seq x y z
N MET A 1 -3.87 -10.60 -2.21
CA MET A 1 -2.97 -9.63 -2.87
C MET A 1 -3.65 -8.30 -3.03
N TYR A 2 -2.90 -7.24 -2.87
CA TYR A 2 -3.40 -5.88 -2.96
C TYR A 2 -2.31 -5.00 -3.54
N GLU A 3 -2.66 -4.17 -4.49
CA GLU A 3 -1.74 -3.17 -5.01
C GLU A 3 -2.52 -1.95 -5.50
N ARG A 4 -2.08 -0.76 -5.08
CA ARG A 4 -2.59 0.52 -5.58
C ARG A 4 -1.42 1.44 -5.81
N ARG A 5 -1.42 2.08 -6.97
CA ARG A 5 -0.42 3.07 -7.33
C ARG A 5 -1.14 4.37 -7.68
N LEU A 6 -0.67 5.47 -7.11
CA LEU A 6 -1.24 6.79 -7.36
C LEU A 6 -0.15 7.74 -7.78
N SER A 7 -0.53 8.78 -8.53
CA SER A 7 0.42 9.80 -8.97
C SER A 7 -0.22 11.18 -8.91
N GLN A 8 0.63 12.18 -8.69
CA GLN A 8 0.26 13.58 -8.72
C GLN A 8 1.52 14.44 -8.90
N GLY A 9 1.52 15.28 -9.93
CA GLY A 9 2.59 16.26 -10.14
C GLY A 9 3.99 15.68 -10.19
N GLY A 10 4.16 14.51 -10.81
CA GLY A 10 5.46 13.86 -10.90
C GLY A 10 5.82 13.01 -9.66
N HIS A 11 4.97 13.01 -8.65
CA HIS A 11 5.15 12.18 -7.46
C HIS A 11 4.33 10.90 -7.56
N THR A 12 4.81 9.84 -6.93
CA THR A 12 4.12 8.54 -6.91
C THR A 12 4.00 8.00 -5.49
N ARG A 13 2.91 7.27 -5.26
CA ARG A 13 2.69 6.52 -4.02
C ARG A 13 2.24 5.12 -4.38
N ARG A 14 2.74 4.13 -3.67
CA ARG A 14 2.37 2.74 -3.92
C ARG A 14 2.11 2.02 -2.62
N PHE A 15 0.99 1.29 -2.58
CA PHE A 15 0.58 0.49 -1.43
C PHE A 15 0.48 -0.95 -1.91
N GLN A 16 1.17 -1.86 -1.24
CA GLN A 16 1.27 -3.23 -1.71
C GLN A 16 1.21 -4.23 -0.57
N ILE A 17 0.46 -5.30 -0.77
CA ILE A 17 0.42 -6.46 0.13
C ILE A 17 0.71 -7.69 -0.71
N THR A 18 1.77 -8.41 -0.38
CA THR A 18 2.25 -9.57 -1.14
C THR A 18 2.34 -10.78 -0.24
N PHE A 19 1.85 -11.92 -0.71
CA PHE A 19 1.99 -13.18 -0.01
C PHE A 19 3.41 -13.71 -0.19
N LEU A 20 4.03 -14.14 0.92
CA LEU A 20 5.41 -14.62 0.95
C LEU A 20 5.52 -16.10 1.31
N ASP A 21 4.52 -16.88 0.95
CA ASP A 21 4.50 -18.31 1.26
C ASP A 21 4.61 -18.58 2.77
N LEU A 22 5.69 -19.27 3.17
CA LEU A 22 5.85 -19.74 4.55
C LEU A 22 6.11 -18.64 5.56
N THR A 23 6.45 -17.45 5.10
CA THR A 23 6.82 -16.34 5.99
C THR A 23 5.70 -15.34 6.23
N GLY A 24 4.55 -15.52 5.58
CA GLY A 24 3.39 -14.67 5.79
C GLY A 24 3.16 -13.68 4.67
N TRP A 25 2.86 -12.42 5.02
CA TRP A 25 2.55 -11.36 4.04
C TRP A 25 3.43 -10.15 4.29
N GLU A 26 3.96 -9.58 3.20
CA GLU A 26 4.65 -8.30 3.25
C GLU A 26 3.66 -7.18 3.01
N VAL A 27 3.64 -6.17 3.88
CA VAL A 27 2.84 -4.96 3.76
C VAL A 27 3.81 -3.82 3.53
N ARG A 28 3.77 -3.22 2.33
CA ARG A 28 4.76 -2.23 1.92
C ARG A 28 4.09 -0.95 1.43
N GLU A 29 4.69 0.17 1.80
CA GLU A 29 4.33 1.49 1.28
C GLU A 29 5.56 2.13 0.68
N GLU A 30 5.41 2.70 -0.52
CA GLU A 30 6.49 3.40 -1.22
C GLU A 30 6.04 4.81 -1.58
N ALA A 31 6.99 5.74 -1.60
CA ALA A 31 6.79 7.10 -2.06
C ALA A 31 7.97 7.47 -2.96
N ASP A 32 7.67 7.88 -4.21
CA ASP A 32 8.66 8.24 -5.22
C ASP A 32 9.71 7.13 -5.40
N SER A 33 9.26 5.87 -5.44
CA SER A 33 10.08 4.69 -5.62
C SER A 33 11.00 4.35 -4.43
N HIS A 34 10.81 5.03 -3.30
CA HIS A 34 11.52 4.71 -2.07
C HIS A 34 10.59 4.03 -1.07
N ILE A 35 11.11 3.02 -0.38
CA ILE A 35 10.32 2.32 0.64
C ILE A 35 10.18 3.23 1.86
N VAL A 36 8.93 3.56 2.20
CA VAL A 36 8.59 4.34 3.39
C VAL A 36 8.37 3.41 4.58
N SER A 37 7.72 2.28 4.33
CA SER A 37 7.40 1.31 5.37
C SER A 37 7.32 -0.08 4.76
N SER A 38 7.86 -1.06 5.45
CA SER A 38 7.77 -2.47 5.05
C SER A 38 7.72 -3.32 6.30
N ARG A 39 6.69 -4.16 6.38
CA ARG A 39 6.52 -5.07 7.52
C ARG A 39 6.04 -6.42 7.02
N VAL A 40 6.44 -7.47 7.73
CA VAL A 40 5.99 -8.83 7.46
C VAL A 40 5.12 -9.29 8.63
N TYR A 41 3.91 -9.76 8.30
CA TYR A 41 2.97 -10.29 9.28
C TYR A 41 2.66 -11.74 8.97
N GLU A 42 2.63 -12.57 9.99
CA GLU A 42 2.17 -13.95 9.87
C GLU A 42 0.67 -14.06 10.16
N ASP A 43 0.12 -13.07 10.84
CA ASP A 43 -1.27 -13.01 11.29
C ASP A 43 -2.14 -12.27 10.27
N TRP A 44 -3.12 -12.98 9.70
CA TRP A 44 -4.04 -12.41 8.72
C TRP A 44 -4.82 -11.20 9.26
N HIS A 45 -5.15 -11.18 10.55
CA HIS A 45 -5.88 -10.04 11.13
C HIS A 45 -5.09 -8.73 11.01
N ARG A 46 -3.78 -8.79 11.16
CA ARG A 46 -2.93 -7.61 11.00
C ARG A 46 -2.87 -7.18 9.55
N VAL A 47 -2.86 -8.14 8.64
CA VAL A 47 -2.86 -7.86 7.20
C VAL A 47 -4.18 -7.18 6.80
N GLU A 48 -5.30 -7.65 7.31
CA GLU A 48 -6.60 -7.02 7.06
C GLU A 48 -6.66 -5.59 7.57
N ARG A 49 -6.11 -5.33 8.75
CA ARG A 49 -6.02 -3.97 9.28
C ARG A 49 -5.16 -3.07 8.40
N ALA A 50 -4.04 -3.58 7.95
CA ALA A 50 -3.15 -2.85 7.06
C ALA A 50 -3.85 -2.53 5.73
N ARG A 51 -4.58 -3.49 5.19
CA ARG A 51 -5.35 -3.30 3.97
C ARG A 51 -6.42 -2.22 4.14
N ALA A 52 -7.16 -2.25 5.24
CA ALA A 52 -8.16 -1.23 5.54
C ALA A 52 -7.53 0.15 5.66
N TRP A 53 -6.37 0.23 6.30
CA TRP A 53 -5.62 1.47 6.42
C TRP A 53 -5.17 1.98 5.06
N PHE A 54 -4.68 1.10 4.20
CA PHE A 54 -4.29 1.47 2.83
C PHE A 54 -5.48 2.01 2.04
N GLN A 55 -6.64 1.37 2.17
CA GLN A 55 -7.83 1.84 1.47
C GLN A 55 -8.25 3.24 1.92
N LEU A 56 -8.15 3.53 3.21
CA LEU A 56 -8.40 4.88 3.72
C LEU A 56 -7.37 5.87 3.19
N SER A 57 -6.11 5.50 3.18
CA SER A 57 -5.03 6.35 2.68
C SER A 57 -5.21 6.66 1.20
N VAL A 58 -5.55 5.65 0.41
CA VAL A 58 -5.83 5.83 -1.03
C VAL A 58 -7.00 6.79 -1.22
N GLY A 59 -8.08 6.62 -0.47
CA GLY A 59 -9.24 7.50 -0.55
C GLY A 59 -8.89 8.96 -0.23
N ARG A 60 -8.07 9.18 0.79
CA ARG A 60 -7.62 10.54 1.15
C ARG A 60 -6.76 11.16 0.08
N LEU A 61 -5.88 10.37 -0.50
CA LEU A 61 -5.02 10.85 -1.59
C LEU A 61 -5.88 11.23 -2.80
N GLU A 62 -6.87 10.42 -3.15
CA GLU A 62 -7.77 10.75 -4.25
C GLU A 62 -8.54 12.05 -3.98
N GLU A 63 -9.00 12.26 -2.75
CA GLU A 63 -9.64 13.51 -2.35
C GLU A 63 -8.70 14.70 -2.52
N ASP A 64 -7.40 14.48 -2.30
CA ASP A 64 -6.38 15.52 -2.43
C ASP A 64 -5.90 15.70 -3.88
N GLY A 65 -6.51 15.01 -4.83
CA GLY A 65 -6.21 15.19 -6.24
C GLY A 65 -5.26 14.16 -6.85
N TRP A 66 -4.86 13.15 -6.09
CA TRP A 66 -4.04 12.06 -6.63
C TRP A 66 -4.87 11.18 -7.55
N THR A 67 -4.25 10.73 -8.62
CA THR A 67 -4.90 9.85 -9.61
C THR A 67 -4.50 8.42 -9.35
N LEU A 68 -5.48 7.54 -9.26
CA LEU A 68 -5.24 6.11 -9.14
C LEU A 68 -4.87 5.58 -10.52
N ASP A 69 -3.70 4.96 -10.63
CA ASP A 69 -3.23 4.37 -11.88
C ASP A 69 -3.89 3.00 -12.09
N ALA A 70 -4.33 2.78 -13.31
CA ALA A 70 -5.01 1.54 -13.68
C ALA A 70 -4.03 0.38 -13.83
#